data_61ea25e800fef4c7331f02f178850eb6
#
_entry.id   61ea25e800fef4c7331f02f178850eb6
#
_cell.length_a   1.000
_cell.length_b   1.000
_cell.length_c   1.000
_cell.angle_alpha   90.00
_cell.angle_beta   90.00
_cell.angle_gamma   90.00
#
_symmetry.space_group_name_H-M   'P 1'
#
loop_
_entity.id
_entity.type
_entity.pdbx_description
1 polymer ?
#
loop_
_entity_poly.entity_id
_entity_poly.type
_entity_poly.pdbx_seq_one_letter_code
_entity_poly.pdbx_strand_id
1 'polypeptide(L)'
;MTVADRWLLPDGVEEILPNQALQVENLRRQILDLYHCWGYDLVIPPLVEFTDSLLSGTGSDLDLMTFKVTDQISGRMMGIRADITPQTSRMDAHSLRRNGPSRLCYAGTVLYTKPRYPLASRSPIQIGVELYGEAGLAADIEVISLMVATLQLAGLEKPQLDLGHVGIYGNLLEEAGLAKEQEAELFDLLQRKSVPELDAWVASNINDKTSATMIRALVDLAGDATVLDRA
;
A
#
# COMPACT_ATOMS: atom_id res chain seq x y z
N MET A 1 -26.65 -7.36 28.63
CA MET A 1 -26.87 -7.32 27.18
C MET A 1 -28.35 -7.36 26.91
N THR A 2 -28.89 -6.31 26.33
CA THR A 2 -30.29 -6.26 25.88
C THR A 2 -30.46 -7.11 24.61
N VAL A 3 -31.70 -7.44 24.21
CA VAL A 3 -31.94 -8.20 22.96
C VAL A 3 -31.41 -7.40 21.74
N ALA A 4 -31.43 -6.07 21.79
CA ALA A 4 -30.88 -5.19 20.76
C ALA A 4 -29.34 -5.35 20.61
N ASP A 5 -28.62 -5.59 21.68
CA ASP A 5 -27.14 -5.72 21.66
C ASP A 5 -26.65 -6.97 20.89
N ARG A 6 -27.53 -7.96 20.66
CA ARG A 6 -27.17 -9.19 19.94
C ARG A 6 -26.98 -9.02 18.44
N TRP A 7 -27.51 -7.92 17.90
CA TRP A 7 -27.50 -7.65 16.46
C TRP A 7 -26.53 -6.54 16.06
N LEU A 8 -25.79 -6.00 17.04
CA LEU A 8 -24.78 -4.98 16.76
C LEU A 8 -23.56 -5.61 16.08
N LEU A 9 -23.12 -4.99 15.02
CA LEU A 9 -21.83 -5.29 14.40
C LEU A 9 -20.70 -4.64 15.21
N PRO A 10 -19.48 -5.17 15.12
CA PRO A 10 -18.31 -4.51 15.69
C PRO A 10 -18.11 -3.11 15.07
N ASP A 11 -17.58 -2.18 15.85
CA ASP A 11 -17.29 -0.82 15.39
C ASP A 11 -16.46 -0.83 14.11
N GLY A 12 -16.90 -0.07 13.09
CA GLY A 12 -16.25 0.03 11.78
C GLY A 12 -16.43 -1.20 10.87
N VAL A 13 -17.24 -2.18 11.26
CA VAL A 13 -17.68 -3.27 10.39
C VAL A 13 -19.11 -2.99 9.95
N GLU A 14 -19.35 -2.96 8.65
CA GLU A 14 -20.62 -2.56 8.05
C GLU A 14 -21.17 -3.63 7.11
N GLU A 15 -22.51 -3.67 7.02
CA GLU A 15 -23.21 -4.45 5.99
C GLU A 15 -23.44 -3.56 4.77
N ILE A 16 -23.22 -4.12 3.59
CA ILE A 16 -23.60 -3.47 2.32
C ILE A 16 -24.96 -4.02 1.91
N LEU A 17 -26.00 -3.20 2.04
CA LEU A 17 -27.38 -3.60 1.78
C LEU A 17 -27.71 -3.65 0.27
N PRO A 18 -28.81 -4.29 -0.17
CA PRO A 18 -29.04 -4.69 -1.57
C PRO A 18 -28.79 -3.61 -2.63
N ASN A 19 -29.28 -2.38 -2.42
CA ASN A 19 -29.10 -1.31 -3.41
C ASN A 19 -27.64 -0.91 -3.59
N GLN A 20 -26.90 -0.75 -2.49
CA GLN A 20 -25.46 -0.46 -2.49
C GLN A 20 -24.66 -1.67 -2.96
N ALA A 21 -25.03 -2.88 -2.54
CA ALA A 21 -24.36 -4.11 -2.94
C ALA A 21 -24.38 -4.30 -4.46
N LEU A 22 -25.49 -4.00 -5.11
CA LEU A 22 -25.59 -4.06 -6.56
C LEU A 22 -24.68 -3.02 -7.25
N GLN A 23 -24.60 -1.79 -6.73
CA GLN A 23 -23.73 -0.75 -7.26
C GLN A 23 -22.24 -1.14 -7.10
N VAL A 24 -21.85 -1.62 -5.91
CA VAL A 24 -20.49 -2.09 -5.64
C VAL A 24 -20.12 -3.24 -6.55
N GLU A 25 -20.99 -4.25 -6.71
CA GLU A 25 -20.71 -5.40 -7.57
C GLU A 25 -20.63 -5.01 -9.06
N ASN A 26 -21.48 -4.11 -9.53
CA ASN A 26 -21.41 -3.61 -10.91
C ASN A 26 -20.10 -2.85 -11.17
N LEU A 27 -19.68 -1.98 -10.23
CA LEU A 27 -18.41 -1.28 -10.33
C LEU A 27 -17.23 -2.26 -10.30
N ARG A 28 -17.26 -3.23 -9.39
CA ARG A 28 -16.22 -4.28 -9.30
C ARG A 28 -16.05 -5.02 -10.62
N ARG A 29 -17.15 -5.41 -11.27
CA ARG A 29 -17.12 -6.09 -12.58
C ARG A 29 -16.52 -5.21 -13.65
N GLN A 30 -16.98 -3.96 -13.77
CA GLN A 30 -16.44 -3.02 -14.76
C GLN A 30 -14.94 -2.78 -14.59
N ILE A 31 -14.44 -2.68 -13.36
CA ILE A 31 -13.01 -2.52 -13.09
C ILE A 31 -12.24 -3.79 -13.48
N LEU A 32 -12.74 -4.97 -13.15
CA LEU A 32 -12.09 -6.23 -13.54
C LEU A 32 -12.08 -6.43 -15.06
N ASP A 33 -13.14 -6.02 -15.76
CA ASP A 33 -13.18 -6.05 -17.23
C ASP A 33 -12.16 -5.08 -17.83
N LEU A 34 -12.02 -3.87 -17.25
CA LEU A 34 -10.96 -2.93 -17.61
C LEU A 34 -9.57 -3.57 -17.46
N TYR A 35 -9.28 -4.20 -16.31
CA TYR A 35 -8.00 -4.85 -16.05
C TYR A 35 -7.72 -6.00 -17.02
N HIS A 36 -8.75 -6.79 -17.32
CA HIS A 36 -8.65 -7.85 -18.32
C HIS A 36 -8.31 -7.29 -19.72
N CYS A 37 -8.91 -6.18 -20.12
CA CYS A 37 -8.58 -5.51 -21.39
C CYS A 37 -7.13 -5.02 -21.46
N TRP A 38 -6.51 -4.74 -20.30
CA TRP A 38 -5.09 -4.39 -20.20
C TRP A 38 -4.16 -5.60 -20.07
N GLY A 39 -4.71 -6.83 -20.11
CA GLY A 39 -3.94 -8.07 -20.07
C GLY A 39 -3.60 -8.55 -18.66
N TYR A 40 -4.34 -8.11 -17.63
CA TYR A 40 -4.18 -8.60 -16.28
C TYR A 40 -5.03 -9.82 -16.00
N ASP A 41 -4.42 -10.85 -15.45
CA ASP A 41 -5.08 -12.10 -15.05
C ASP A 41 -5.65 -11.98 -13.63
N LEU A 42 -6.93 -12.33 -13.48
CA LEU A 42 -7.57 -12.33 -12.17
C LEU A 42 -7.05 -13.46 -11.30
N VAL A 43 -6.64 -13.13 -10.07
CA VAL A 43 -6.32 -14.08 -9.02
C VAL A 43 -7.24 -13.88 -7.81
N ILE A 44 -7.53 -14.98 -7.11
CA ILE A 44 -8.37 -14.98 -5.90
C ILE A 44 -7.58 -15.64 -4.77
N PRO A 45 -6.75 -14.86 -4.04
CA PRO A 45 -6.03 -15.37 -2.88
C PRO A 45 -6.98 -15.74 -1.74
N PRO A 46 -6.62 -16.69 -0.87
CA PRO A 46 -7.44 -17.07 0.29
C PRO A 46 -7.55 -15.89 1.27
N LEU A 47 -8.66 -15.86 2.04
CA LEU A 47 -8.88 -14.82 3.05
C LEU A 47 -7.89 -14.92 4.22
N VAL A 48 -7.44 -16.13 4.55
CA VAL A 48 -6.54 -16.43 5.66
C VAL A 48 -5.33 -17.22 5.18
N GLU A 49 -4.17 -16.90 5.73
CA GLU A 49 -2.92 -17.65 5.51
C GLU A 49 -2.15 -17.73 6.83
N PHE A 50 -1.13 -18.60 6.91
CA PHE A 50 -0.22 -18.57 8.05
C PHE A 50 0.51 -17.22 8.11
N THR A 51 0.65 -16.67 9.32
CA THR A 51 1.28 -15.33 9.51
C THR A 51 2.68 -15.26 8.92
N ASP A 52 3.46 -16.33 8.99
CA ASP A 52 4.82 -16.41 8.44
C ASP A 52 4.84 -16.18 6.92
N SER A 53 3.77 -16.60 6.23
CA SER A 53 3.60 -16.41 4.79
C SER A 53 3.00 -15.05 4.47
N LEU A 54 1.94 -14.68 5.19
CA LEU A 54 1.16 -13.47 4.92
C LEU A 54 1.96 -12.18 5.18
N LEU A 55 2.86 -12.20 6.17
CA LEU A 55 3.62 -11.04 6.63
C LEU A 55 5.09 -11.06 6.16
N SER A 56 5.46 -12.02 5.33
CA SER A 56 6.82 -12.12 4.78
C SER A 56 7.14 -10.89 3.91
N GLY A 57 8.22 -10.18 4.23
CA GLY A 57 8.66 -9.00 3.48
C GLY A 57 7.80 -7.75 3.68
N THR A 58 6.87 -7.75 4.63
CA THR A 58 6.01 -6.60 4.94
C THR A 58 6.52 -5.81 6.14
N GLY A 59 6.14 -4.53 6.23
CA GLY A 59 6.47 -3.68 7.38
C GLY A 59 5.67 -4.02 8.64
N SER A 60 6.13 -3.50 9.78
CA SER A 60 5.46 -3.64 11.10
C SER A 60 3.99 -3.18 11.11
N ASP A 61 3.67 -2.19 10.29
CA ASP A 61 2.32 -1.61 10.23
C ASP A 61 1.28 -2.62 9.75
N LEU A 62 1.61 -3.46 8.75
CA LEU A 62 0.70 -4.48 8.26
C LEU A 62 0.47 -5.57 9.32
N ASP A 63 1.49 -5.92 10.08
CA ASP A 63 1.37 -6.86 11.21
C ASP A 63 0.38 -6.36 12.27
N LEU A 64 0.45 -5.08 12.63
CA LEU A 64 -0.47 -4.43 13.57
C LEU A 64 -1.92 -4.36 13.06
N MET A 65 -2.08 -4.27 11.73
CA MET A 65 -3.40 -4.21 11.08
C MET A 65 -4.02 -5.59 10.86
N THR A 66 -3.28 -6.67 11.03
CA THR A 66 -3.69 -8.05 10.73
C THR A 66 -4.34 -8.71 11.94
N PHE A 67 -5.56 -9.20 11.79
CA PHE A 67 -6.19 -10.09 12.76
C PHE A 67 -5.48 -11.43 12.78
N LYS A 68 -5.11 -11.89 13.97
CA LYS A 68 -4.44 -13.18 14.18
C LYS A 68 -5.38 -14.16 14.84
N VAL A 69 -5.44 -15.38 14.30
CA VAL A 69 -6.28 -16.46 14.80
C VAL A 69 -5.46 -17.76 14.82
N THR A 70 -5.74 -18.64 15.77
CA THR A 70 -5.09 -19.95 15.84
C THR A 70 -5.82 -20.94 14.94
N ASP A 71 -5.10 -21.61 14.05
CA ASP A 71 -5.62 -22.75 13.29
C ASP A 71 -5.91 -23.93 14.22
N GLN A 72 -7.15 -24.35 14.28
CA GLN A 72 -7.58 -25.45 15.16
C GLN A 72 -7.08 -26.83 14.70
N ILE A 73 -6.59 -26.96 13.46
CA ILE A 73 -6.08 -28.20 12.91
C ILE A 73 -4.60 -28.36 13.24
N SER A 74 -3.80 -27.34 12.98
CA SER A 74 -2.34 -27.39 13.10
C SER A 74 -1.79 -26.72 14.36
N GLY A 75 -2.61 -25.95 15.08
CA GLY A 75 -2.18 -25.10 16.20
C GLY A 75 -1.33 -23.90 15.81
N ARG A 76 -1.08 -23.69 14.52
CA ARG A 76 -0.27 -22.56 14.03
C ARG A 76 -1.07 -21.26 13.99
N MET A 77 -0.35 -20.14 14.03
CA MET A 77 -0.95 -18.82 13.89
C MET A 77 -1.26 -18.51 12.44
N MET A 78 -2.50 -18.08 12.17
CA MET A 78 -2.94 -17.55 10.89
C MET A 78 -3.27 -16.08 11.02
N GLY A 79 -3.19 -15.34 9.90
CA GLY A 79 -3.67 -13.97 9.77
C GLY A 79 -4.84 -13.88 8.80
N ILE A 80 -5.81 -13.00 9.11
CA ILE A 80 -6.81 -12.54 8.14
C ILE A 80 -6.17 -11.40 7.36
N ARG A 81 -6.16 -11.47 6.05
CA ARG A 81 -5.46 -10.49 5.21
C ARG A 81 -5.94 -9.06 5.46
N ALA A 82 -5.00 -8.16 5.74
CA ALA A 82 -5.19 -6.72 5.76
C ALA A 82 -4.77 -6.06 4.43
N ASP A 83 -4.06 -6.80 3.58
CA ASP A 83 -3.65 -6.40 2.22
C ASP A 83 -3.54 -7.64 1.33
N ILE A 84 -3.87 -7.49 0.05
CA ILE A 84 -3.81 -8.58 -0.94
C ILE A 84 -2.45 -8.61 -1.64
N THR A 85 -1.72 -7.50 -1.71
CA THR A 85 -0.42 -7.39 -2.38
C THR A 85 0.60 -8.46 -1.95
N PRO A 86 0.83 -8.76 -0.65
CA PRO A 86 1.76 -9.82 -0.25
C PRO A 86 1.35 -11.21 -0.75
N GLN A 87 0.04 -11.46 -0.84
CA GLN A 87 -0.49 -12.73 -1.34
C GLN A 87 -0.26 -12.90 -2.84
N THR A 88 -0.47 -11.84 -3.63
CA THR A 88 -0.21 -11.87 -5.08
C THR A 88 1.27 -12.03 -5.37
N SER A 89 2.15 -11.35 -4.62
CA SER A 89 3.60 -11.50 -4.71
C SER A 89 4.04 -12.95 -4.44
N ARG A 90 3.50 -13.56 -3.38
CA ARG A 90 3.74 -14.98 -3.09
C ARG A 90 3.22 -15.90 -4.19
N MET A 91 2.04 -15.62 -4.74
CA MET A 91 1.46 -16.42 -5.83
C MET A 91 2.33 -16.35 -7.08
N ASP A 92 2.83 -15.18 -7.45
CA ASP A 92 3.76 -15.02 -8.56
C ASP A 92 5.04 -15.82 -8.34
N ALA A 93 5.70 -15.65 -7.19
CA ALA A 93 6.97 -16.29 -6.87
C ALA A 93 6.89 -17.80 -6.71
N HIS A 94 5.82 -18.34 -6.12
CA HIS A 94 5.74 -19.74 -5.72
C HIS A 94 4.74 -20.59 -6.50
N SER A 95 3.58 -20.03 -6.86
CA SER A 95 2.50 -20.81 -7.48
C SER A 95 2.52 -20.71 -9.01
N LEU A 96 2.70 -19.51 -9.54
CA LEU A 96 2.66 -19.27 -10.98
C LEU A 96 4.02 -19.53 -11.65
N ARG A 97 5.10 -19.02 -11.06
CA ARG A 97 6.50 -19.20 -11.54
C ARG A 97 6.64 -18.91 -13.05
N ARG A 98 6.04 -17.82 -13.49
CA ARG A 98 6.08 -17.42 -14.90
C ARG A 98 7.47 -16.94 -15.31
N ASN A 99 7.85 -17.19 -16.56
CA ASN A 99 9.02 -16.55 -17.18
C ASN A 99 8.56 -15.25 -17.85
N GLY A 100 9.19 -14.12 -17.51
CA GLY A 100 8.85 -12.79 -18.02
C GLY A 100 7.80 -12.06 -17.18
N PRO A 101 7.28 -10.92 -17.69
CA PRO A 101 6.35 -10.07 -16.95
C PRO A 101 5.05 -10.80 -16.58
N SER A 102 4.62 -10.64 -15.33
CA SER A 102 3.39 -11.22 -14.80
C SER A 102 2.45 -10.08 -14.40
N ARG A 103 1.28 -10.03 -15.04
CA ARG A 103 0.23 -9.05 -14.78
C ARG A 103 -0.91 -9.72 -14.03
N LEU A 104 -1.10 -9.35 -12.77
CA LEU A 104 -2.12 -9.93 -11.90
C LEU A 104 -3.08 -8.84 -11.41
N CYS A 105 -4.37 -9.17 -11.31
CA CYS A 105 -5.34 -8.30 -10.69
C CYS A 105 -6.18 -9.05 -9.67
N TYR A 106 -6.78 -8.33 -8.76
CA TYR A 106 -7.61 -8.89 -7.70
C TYR A 106 -8.73 -7.94 -7.29
N ALA A 107 -9.79 -8.51 -6.71
CA ALA A 107 -10.84 -7.77 -6.01
C ALA A 107 -11.35 -8.64 -4.86
N GLY A 108 -11.16 -8.17 -3.63
CA GLY A 108 -11.54 -8.97 -2.45
C GLY A 108 -11.61 -8.15 -1.17
N THR A 109 -12.36 -8.65 -0.20
CA THR A 109 -12.44 -8.04 1.12
C THR A 109 -11.14 -8.20 1.87
N VAL A 110 -10.69 -7.14 2.54
CA VAL A 110 -9.63 -7.13 3.53
C VAL A 110 -10.22 -6.77 4.89
N LEU A 111 -9.51 -7.08 5.99
CA LEU A 111 -10.02 -6.81 7.33
C LEU A 111 -8.93 -6.18 8.20
N TYR A 112 -9.22 -5.00 8.74
CA TYR A 112 -8.32 -4.24 9.60
C TYR A 112 -8.66 -4.40 11.08
N THR A 113 -7.65 -4.55 11.93
CA THR A 113 -7.82 -4.55 13.39
C THR A 113 -8.38 -3.23 13.91
N LYS A 114 -8.07 -2.12 13.24
CA LYS A 114 -8.57 -0.77 13.55
C LYS A 114 -8.81 0.01 12.24
N PRO A 115 -9.73 0.98 12.22
CA PRO A 115 -9.95 1.81 11.04
C PRO A 115 -8.68 2.62 10.72
N ARG A 116 -8.40 2.81 9.42
CA ARG A 116 -7.23 3.59 8.95
C ARG A 116 -7.36 5.10 9.26
N TYR A 117 -8.58 5.60 9.26
CA TYR A 117 -8.94 6.98 9.61
C TYR A 117 -10.34 7.00 10.23
N PRO A 118 -10.75 8.07 10.91
CA PRO A 118 -12.09 8.17 11.49
C PRO A 118 -13.19 7.83 10.47
N LEU A 119 -14.14 7.00 10.85
CA LEU A 119 -15.25 6.53 10.02
C LEU A 119 -14.87 5.63 8.83
N ALA A 120 -13.61 5.22 8.67
CA ALA A 120 -13.24 4.25 7.66
C ALA A 120 -13.76 2.86 8.02
N SER A 121 -14.27 2.14 7.01
CA SER A 121 -14.62 0.73 7.16
C SER A 121 -13.39 -0.11 7.54
N ARG A 122 -13.56 -1.06 8.43
CA ARG A 122 -12.56 -2.07 8.76
C ARG A 122 -12.60 -3.28 7.83
N SER A 123 -13.66 -3.41 7.03
CA SER A 123 -13.83 -4.50 6.06
C SER A 123 -14.06 -4.00 4.63
N PRO A 124 -13.18 -3.13 4.08
CA PRO A 124 -13.37 -2.63 2.73
C PRO A 124 -13.08 -3.71 1.68
N ILE A 125 -13.59 -3.50 0.48
CA ILE A 125 -13.19 -4.25 -0.70
C ILE A 125 -11.97 -3.56 -1.29
N GLN A 126 -10.84 -4.27 -1.32
CA GLN A 126 -9.64 -3.84 -2.02
C GLN A 126 -9.67 -4.37 -3.44
N ILE A 127 -9.40 -3.50 -4.41
CA ILE A 127 -9.21 -3.86 -5.81
C ILE A 127 -7.88 -3.31 -6.27
N GLY A 128 -7.14 -4.07 -7.09
CA GLY A 128 -5.83 -3.63 -7.53
C GLY A 128 -5.22 -4.48 -8.62
N VAL A 129 -4.10 -4.00 -9.11
CA VAL A 129 -3.24 -4.66 -10.09
C VAL A 129 -1.81 -4.71 -9.60
N GLU A 130 -1.09 -5.76 -9.99
CA GLU A 130 0.33 -5.96 -9.70
C GLU A 130 1.04 -6.35 -10.98
N LEU A 131 2.16 -5.70 -11.29
CA LEU A 131 3.02 -6.05 -12.40
C LEU A 131 4.39 -6.48 -11.87
N TYR A 132 4.74 -7.72 -12.07
CA TYR A 132 6.00 -8.31 -11.64
C TYR A 132 6.90 -8.63 -12.82
N GLY A 133 8.22 -8.67 -12.58
CA GLY A 133 9.21 -9.12 -13.57
C GLY A 133 9.57 -8.09 -14.64
N GLU A 134 9.14 -6.83 -14.49
CA GLU A 134 9.51 -5.72 -15.37
C GLU A 134 9.94 -4.51 -14.52
N ALA A 135 11.18 -4.07 -14.72
CA ALA A 135 11.76 -2.95 -13.93
C ALA A 135 11.83 -1.64 -14.72
N GLY A 136 11.29 -1.60 -15.93
CA GLY A 136 11.37 -0.42 -16.80
C GLY A 136 10.31 0.64 -16.49
N LEU A 137 10.61 1.91 -16.78
CA LEU A 137 9.68 3.03 -16.61
C LEU A 137 8.33 2.80 -17.31
N ALA A 138 8.31 2.00 -18.39
CA ALA A 138 7.08 1.64 -19.09
C ALA A 138 6.10 0.88 -18.18
N ALA A 139 6.59 0.05 -17.25
CA ALA A 139 5.77 -0.66 -16.28
C ALA A 139 5.15 0.30 -15.26
N ASP A 140 5.93 1.26 -14.76
CA ASP A 140 5.43 2.29 -13.85
C ASP A 140 4.34 3.13 -14.50
N ILE A 141 4.56 3.56 -15.75
CA ILE A 141 3.57 4.33 -16.52
C ILE A 141 2.32 3.49 -16.78
N GLU A 142 2.45 2.20 -17.09
CA GLU A 142 1.31 1.29 -17.29
C GLU A 142 0.43 1.23 -16.06
N VAL A 143 1.02 0.94 -14.89
CA VAL A 143 0.30 0.81 -13.62
C VAL A 143 -0.36 2.13 -13.20
N ILE A 144 0.37 3.26 -13.31
CA ILE A 144 -0.17 4.60 -12.99
C ILE A 144 -1.33 4.95 -13.94
N SER A 145 -1.18 4.70 -15.25
CA SER A 145 -2.23 4.97 -16.23
C SER A 145 -3.48 4.15 -15.95
N LEU A 146 -3.31 2.88 -15.60
CA LEU A 146 -4.43 1.99 -15.26
C LEU A 146 -5.10 2.41 -13.94
N MET A 147 -4.34 2.87 -12.95
CA MET A 147 -4.88 3.45 -11.72
C MET A 147 -5.76 4.67 -12.03
N VAL A 148 -5.27 5.60 -12.85
CA VAL A 148 -6.05 6.79 -13.25
C VAL A 148 -7.32 6.38 -14.01
N ALA A 149 -7.23 5.44 -14.96
CA ALA A 149 -8.38 4.93 -15.68
C ALA A 149 -9.41 4.27 -14.76
N THR A 150 -8.95 3.54 -13.74
CA THR A 150 -9.81 2.94 -12.71
C THR A 150 -10.58 3.99 -11.90
N LEU A 151 -9.90 5.06 -11.49
CA LEU A 151 -10.53 6.16 -10.76
C LEU A 151 -11.55 6.90 -11.61
N GLN A 152 -11.25 7.13 -12.89
CA GLN A 152 -12.18 7.74 -13.84
C GLN A 152 -13.43 6.87 -14.07
N LEU A 153 -13.23 5.56 -14.20
CA LEU A 153 -14.34 4.59 -14.30
C LEU A 153 -15.22 4.61 -13.04
N ALA A 154 -14.62 4.82 -11.88
CA ALA A 154 -15.34 4.97 -10.61
C ALA A 154 -16.04 6.35 -10.43
N GLY A 155 -15.95 7.25 -11.42
CA GLY A 155 -16.58 8.56 -11.42
C GLY A 155 -15.73 9.71 -10.88
N LEU A 156 -14.44 9.49 -10.60
CA LEU A 156 -13.50 10.52 -10.22
C LEU A 156 -12.84 11.13 -11.47
N GLU A 157 -13.47 12.16 -12.05
CA GLU A 157 -13.06 12.74 -13.33
C GLU A 157 -11.66 13.38 -13.29
N LYS A 158 -11.27 13.96 -12.16
CA LYS A 158 -10.02 14.71 -11.99
C LYS A 158 -9.30 14.29 -10.71
N PRO A 159 -8.73 13.06 -10.66
CA PRO A 159 -7.92 12.65 -9.53
C PRO A 159 -6.64 13.49 -9.47
N GLN A 160 -6.23 13.89 -8.27
CA GLN A 160 -4.90 14.43 -8.03
C GLN A 160 -3.92 13.26 -7.91
N LEU A 161 -2.80 13.33 -8.63
CA LEU A 161 -1.74 12.34 -8.60
C LEU A 161 -0.50 12.95 -7.96
N ASP A 162 -0.09 12.40 -6.82
CA ASP A 162 1.17 12.72 -6.17
C ASP A 162 2.19 11.62 -6.46
N LEU A 163 3.32 11.99 -7.05
CA LEU A 163 4.40 11.06 -7.39
C LEU A 163 5.58 11.27 -6.44
N GLY A 164 6.13 10.19 -5.93
CA GLY A 164 7.35 10.18 -5.14
C GLY A 164 8.29 9.07 -5.63
N HIS A 165 9.60 9.28 -5.45
CA HIS A 165 10.62 8.31 -5.82
C HIS A 165 11.52 8.01 -4.63
N VAL A 166 11.31 6.84 -4.01
CA VAL A 166 12.07 6.42 -2.81
C VAL A 166 13.57 6.26 -3.05
N GLY A 167 14.00 6.02 -4.31
CA GLY A 167 15.40 5.93 -4.67
C GLY A 167 16.17 7.25 -4.46
N ILE A 168 15.51 8.41 -4.54
CA ILE A 168 16.13 9.71 -4.23
C ILE A 168 16.57 9.70 -2.77
N TYR A 169 15.66 9.32 -1.86
CA TYR A 169 15.96 9.21 -0.44
C TYR A 169 17.05 8.17 -0.17
N GLY A 170 16.91 6.95 -0.73
CA GLY A 170 17.89 5.87 -0.54
C GLY A 170 19.30 6.25 -0.97
N ASN A 171 19.46 6.87 -2.14
CA ASN A 171 20.78 7.31 -2.62
C ASN A 171 21.41 8.39 -1.71
N LEU A 172 20.60 9.34 -1.21
CA LEU A 172 21.10 10.35 -0.28
C LEU A 172 21.56 9.75 1.05
N LEU A 173 20.89 8.69 1.54
CA LEU A 173 21.31 7.99 2.75
C LEU A 173 22.66 7.25 2.55
N GLU A 174 22.82 6.57 1.41
CA GLU A 174 24.07 5.89 1.06
C GLU A 174 25.23 6.88 0.95
N GLU A 175 25.03 8.03 0.29
CA GLU A 175 26.05 9.08 0.19
C GLU A 175 26.40 9.68 1.55
N ALA A 176 25.40 9.85 2.42
CA ALA A 176 25.61 10.37 3.77
C ALA A 176 26.24 9.34 4.73
N GLY A 177 26.28 8.07 4.36
CA GLY A 177 26.92 6.99 5.15
C GLY A 177 26.21 6.73 6.48
N LEU A 178 24.88 6.85 6.55
CA LEU A 178 24.09 6.72 7.77
C LEU A 178 23.95 5.25 8.22
N ALA A 179 23.88 5.05 9.53
CA ALA A 179 23.50 3.78 10.12
C ALA A 179 21.98 3.56 10.03
N LYS A 180 21.51 2.31 10.04
CA LYS A 180 20.08 1.98 9.92
C LYS A 180 19.18 2.66 10.95
N GLU A 181 19.67 2.83 12.16
CA GLU A 181 18.97 3.51 13.23
C GLU A 181 18.78 5.00 12.90
N GLN A 182 19.82 5.64 12.35
CA GLN A 182 19.81 7.02 11.89
C GLN A 182 18.89 7.21 10.67
N GLU A 183 18.86 6.24 9.76
CA GLU A 183 17.93 6.23 8.62
C GLU A 183 16.46 6.25 9.08
N ALA A 184 16.12 5.44 10.09
CA ALA A 184 14.76 5.38 10.63
C ALA A 184 14.35 6.70 11.33
N GLU A 185 15.27 7.30 12.11
CA GLU A 185 15.03 8.60 12.74
C GLU A 185 14.81 9.71 11.71
N LEU A 186 15.67 9.76 10.70
CA LEU A 186 15.57 10.74 9.61
C LEU A 186 14.26 10.59 8.83
N PHE A 187 13.87 9.35 8.54
CA PHE A 187 12.61 9.06 7.84
C PHE A 187 11.39 9.58 8.62
N ASP A 188 11.35 9.35 9.94
CA ASP A 188 10.28 9.85 10.80
C ASP A 188 10.23 11.39 10.82
N LEU A 189 11.38 12.06 10.90
CA LEU A 189 11.47 13.52 10.85
C LEU A 189 10.95 14.10 9.52
N LEU A 190 11.32 13.48 8.41
CA LEU A 190 10.86 13.88 7.07
C LEU A 190 9.35 13.63 6.90
N GLN A 191 8.84 12.50 7.35
CA GLN A 191 7.40 12.21 7.31
C GLN A 191 6.57 13.21 8.11
N ARG A 192 7.04 13.60 9.29
CA ARG A 192 6.38 14.59 10.13
C ARG A 192 6.58 16.03 9.65
N LYS A 193 7.47 16.24 8.68
CA LYS A 193 7.88 17.57 8.19
C LYS A 193 8.31 18.52 9.33
N SER A 194 9.00 17.96 10.33
CA SER A 194 9.45 18.73 11.50
C SER A 194 10.77 19.44 11.19
N VAL A 195 10.70 20.58 10.49
CA VAL A 195 11.88 21.33 10.01
C VAL A 195 12.87 21.67 11.14
N PRO A 196 12.44 22.20 12.34
CA PRO A 196 13.39 22.52 13.39
C PRO A 196 14.15 21.30 13.94
N GLU A 197 13.44 20.16 14.10
CA GLU A 197 14.05 18.92 14.57
C GLU A 197 14.98 18.31 13.50
N LEU A 198 14.58 18.39 12.22
CA LEU A 198 15.38 17.95 11.09
C LEU A 198 16.69 18.74 11.01
N ASP A 199 16.64 20.07 11.15
CA ASP A 199 17.82 20.92 11.15
C ASP A 199 18.80 20.59 12.27
N ALA A 200 18.29 20.38 13.49
CA ALA A 200 19.09 19.98 14.63
C ALA A 200 19.72 18.59 14.44
N TRP A 201 18.93 17.65 13.91
CA TRP A 201 19.36 16.29 13.65
C TRP A 201 20.46 16.25 12.57
N VAL A 202 20.24 16.94 11.44
CA VAL A 202 21.23 17.03 10.34
C VAL A 202 22.53 17.66 10.83
N ALA A 203 22.45 18.74 11.62
CA ALA A 203 23.66 19.37 12.17
C ALA A 203 24.47 18.45 13.09
N SER A 204 23.82 17.49 13.76
CA SER A 204 24.46 16.57 14.69
C SER A 204 24.98 15.29 14.03
N ASN A 205 24.38 14.86 12.92
CA ASN A 205 24.64 13.53 12.34
C ASN A 205 25.34 13.58 10.98
N ILE A 206 25.27 14.70 10.23
CA ILE A 206 25.80 14.78 8.87
C ILE A 206 26.93 15.81 8.78
N ASN A 207 28.13 15.32 8.47
CA ASN A 207 29.32 16.17 8.37
C ASN A 207 29.51 16.79 6.97
N ASP A 208 29.04 16.09 5.91
CA ASP A 208 29.12 16.60 4.56
C ASP A 208 28.08 17.68 4.32
N LYS A 209 28.54 18.86 3.90
CA LYS A 209 27.67 20.01 3.67
C LYS A 209 26.70 19.82 2.51
N THR A 210 27.10 19.07 1.49
CA THR A 210 26.29 18.83 0.31
C THR A 210 25.11 17.93 0.67
N SER A 211 25.38 16.79 1.27
CA SER A 211 24.36 15.86 1.77
C SER A 211 23.43 16.52 2.79
N ALA A 212 23.98 17.33 3.70
CA ALA A 212 23.18 18.09 4.66
C ALA A 212 22.20 19.08 3.98
N THR A 213 22.64 19.75 2.92
CA THR A 213 21.78 20.68 2.17
C THR A 213 20.69 19.93 1.40
N MET A 214 21.04 18.85 0.72
CA MET A 214 20.10 18.02 -0.04
C MET A 214 19.03 17.40 0.85
N ILE A 215 19.42 16.83 2.01
CA ILE A 215 18.46 16.21 2.95
C ILE A 215 17.48 17.26 3.51
N ARG A 216 17.95 18.48 3.84
CA ARG A 216 17.05 19.55 4.26
C ARG A 216 16.07 19.96 3.17
N ALA A 217 16.53 20.02 1.92
CA ALA A 217 15.70 20.40 0.78
C ALA A 217 14.53 19.43 0.55
N LEU A 218 14.65 18.14 0.93
CA LEU A 218 13.59 17.14 0.71
C LEU A 218 12.23 17.54 1.30
N VAL A 219 12.20 18.29 2.41
CA VAL A 219 10.93 18.72 3.03
C VAL A 219 10.18 19.71 2.15
N ASP A 220 10.92 20.53 1.40
CA ASP A 220 10.38 21.62 0.56
C ASP A 220 10.26 21.21 -0.92
N LEU A 221 10.80 20.05 -1.31
CA LEU A 221 10.72 19.52 -2.67
C LEU A 221 9.38 18.80 -2.89
N ALA A 222 8.28 19.52 -2.67
CA ALA A 222 6.92 19.08 -2.97
C ALA A 222 6.19 20.20 -3.73
N GLY A 223 5.39 19.85 -4.73
CA GLY A 223 4.66 20.81 -5.57
C GLY A 223 4.35 20.24 -6.95
N ASP A 224 4.04 21.10 -7.90
CA ASP A 224 3.87 20.73 -9.31
C ASP A 224 5.22 20.46 -10.00
N ALA A 225 5.19 20.22 -11.32
CA ALA A 225 6.40 19.90 -12.10
C ALA A 225 7.52 20.96 -11.99
N THR A 226 7.20 22.20 -11.63
CA THR A 226 8.21 23.27 -11.47
C THR A 226 9.13 23.04 -10.25
N VAL A 227 8.74 22.14 -9.33
CA VAL A 227 9.63 21.77 -8.22
C VAL A 227 10.92 21.13 -8.72
N LEU A 228 10.87 20.43 -9.86
CA LEU A 228 12.02 19.76 -10.46
C LEU A 228 13.10 20.74 -10.94
N ASP A 229 12.75 22.00 -11.21
CA ASP A 229 13.71 23.05 -11.57
C ASP A 229 14.51 23.54 -10.35
N ARG A 230 14.10 23.18 -9.13
CA ARG A 230 14.73 23.55 -7.87
C ARG A 230 15.48 22.38 -7.21
N ALA A 231 15.29 21.16 -7.71
CA ALA A 231 15.87 19.92 -7.20
C ALA A 231 17.27 19.58 -7.86
#